data_e12924007a7c5f40417061f4617d0494
#
_entry.id   e12924007a7c5f40417061f4617d0494
#
_cell.length_a   1.000
_cell.length_b   1.000
_cell.length_c   1.000
_cell.angle_alpha   90.00
_cell.angle_beta   90.00
_cell.angle_gamma   90.00
#
_symmetry.space_group_name_H-M   'P 1'
#
loop_
_entity.id
_entity.type
_entity.pdbx_description
1 polymer ?
#
loop_
_entity_poly.entity_id
_entity_poly.type
_entity_poly.pdbx_seq_one_letter_code
_entity_poly.pdbx_strand_id
1 'polypeptide(L)'
;MATNFSREADVALALTMADAADVISMARYQSQDLVITTKPDNTPVTDADKATEKALRDILAKERPEDGLVGEEFGTSGTDSKRYWVIDPIDGTKNFMRGVPSWSTLIALIERNNDGTEQIVVGVVSSPALFRRWHAALGLGAYVSLNGGTPKKIHVSGISSISDASVTYSDFNNWGEYLPKVQSLLAASNRTRGFGDFWAHMLVAEGAAEIALEIGVALWDMAAISIIVTEAGGRFSSIDGVDGPGHGSGLSTNTILHSQVLEALRVKQ
;
A
#
# COMPACT_ATOMS: atom_id res chain seq x y z
N MET A 1 -9.55 -21.54 -22.03
CA MET A 1 -9.74 -20.17 -22.52
C MET A 1 -9.49 -19.27 -21.34
N ALA A 2 -8.53 -18.37 -21.38
CA ALA A 2 -8.33 -17.42 -20.30
C ALA A 2 -9.59 -16.55 -20.20
N THR A 3 -10.29 -16.60 -19.08
CA THR A 3 -11.44 -15.74 -18.77
C THR A 3 -10.90 -14.31 -18.59
N ASN A 4 -11.15 -13.47 -19.59
CA ASN A 4 -10.74 -12.07 -19.54
C ASN A 4 -11.80 -11.32 -18.70
N PHE A 5 -11.53 -11.13 -17.40
CA PHE A 5 -12.40 -10.36 -16.53
C PHE A 5 -12.25 -8.86 -16.82
N SER A 6 -13.33 -8.09 -16.68
CA SER A 6 -13.23 -6.63 -16.78
C SER A 6 -12.58 -6.03 -15.52
N ARG A 7 -12.00 -4.84 -15.65
CA ARG A 7 -11.43 -4.10 -14.51
C ARG A 7 -12.44 -3.88 -13.39
N GLU A 8 -13.70 -3.59 -13.76
CA GLU A 8 -14.78 -3.41 -12.81
C GLU A 8 -15.08 -4.71 -12.03
N ALA A 9 -15.02 -5.86 -12.70
CA ALA A 9 -15.21 -7.16 -12.04
C ALA A 9 -14.04 -7.49 -11.09
N ASP A 10 -12.82 -7.11 -11.45
CA ASP A 10 -11.64 -7.28 -10.58
C ASP A 10 -11.69 -6.35 -9.36
N VAL A 11 -12.11 -5.09 -9.54
CA VAL A 11 -12.36 -4.17 -8.43
C VAL A 11 -13.45 -4.69 -7.50
N ALA A 12 -14.56 -5.20 -8.06
CA ALA A 12 -15.67 -5.74 -7.26
C ALA A 12 -15.21 -6.95 -6.41
N LEU A 13 -14.37 -7.83 -6.97
CA LEU A 13 -13.79 -8.94 -6.22
C LEU A 13 -12.84 -8.44 -5.13
N ALA A 14 -11.94 -7.50 -5.43
CA ALA A 14 -11.02 -6.94 -4.44
C ALA A 14 -11.76 -6.26 -3.28
N LEU A 15 -12.86 -5.55 -3.56
CA LEU A 15 -13.72 -4.95 -2.53
C LEU A 15 -14.44 -6.02 -1.69
N THR A 16 -14.91 -7.11 -2.31
CA THR A 16 -15.49 -8.26 -1.57
C THR A 16 -14.46 -8.93 -0.66
N MET A 17 -13.22 -9.06 -1.13
CA MET A 17 -12.10 -9.54 -0.31
C MET A 17 -11.83 -8.60 0.87
N ALA A 18 -11.80 -7.31 0.63
CA ALA A 18 -11.63 -6.31 1.69
C ALA A 18 -12.76 -6.34 2.72
N ASP A 19 -14.02 -6.58 2.31
CA ASP A 19 -15.14 -6.76 3.25
C ASP A 19 -14.91 -7.97 4.17
N ALA A 20 -14.45 -9.09 3.62
CA ALA A 20 -14.13 -10.28 4.40
C ALA A 20 -12.95 -10.06 5.35
N ALA A 21 -11.90 -9.37 4.88
CA ALA A 21 -10.74 -8.99 5.69
C ALA A 21 -11.13 -8.10 6.87
N ASP A 22 -11.95 -7.07 6.63
CA ASP A 22 -12.40 -6.13 7.65
C ASP A 22 -13.17 -6.84 8.78
N VAL A 23 -14.03 -7.81 8.45
CA VAL A 23 -14.78 -8.58 9.46
C VAL A 23 -13.83 -9.36 10.37
N ILE A 24 -12.83 -10.02 9.79
CA ILE A 24 -11.89 -10.88 10.52
C ILE A 24 -10.94 -10.03 11.36
N SER A 25 -10.31 -9.03 10.77
CA SER A 25 -9.33 -8.18 11.44
C SER A 25 -9.96 -7.35 12.56
N MET A 26 -11.15 -6.76 12.32
CA MET A 26 -11.86 -6.00 13.36
C MET A 26 -12.34 -6.87 14.52
N ALA A 27 -12.68 -8.15 14.30
CA ALA A 27 -13.03 -9.07 15.39
C ALA A 27 -11.85 -9.35 16.31
N ARG A 28 -10.61 -9.19 15.85
CA ARG A 28 -9.38 -9.42 16.62
C ARG A 28 -8.71 -8.12 17.08
N TYR A 29 -9.03 -6.98 16.47
CA TYR A 29 -8.47 -5.69 16.84
C TYR A 29 -8.83 -5.33 18.29
N GLN A 30 -7.82 -5.01 19.10
CA GLN A 30 -7.94 -4.76 20.56
C GLN A 30 -8.45 -5.95 21.39
N SER A 31 -8.43 -7.18 20.82
CA SER A 31 -8.79 -8.38 21.57
C SER A 31 -7.77 -8.66 22.67
N GLN A 32 -8.26 -9.01 23.89
CA GLN A 32 -7.39 -9.32 25.03
C GLN A 32 -6.66 -10.67 24.89
N ASP A 33 -7.16 -11.55 24.03
CA ASP A 33 -6.61 -12.88 23.76
C ASP A 33 -5.90 -12.97 22.41
N LEU A 34 -5.47 -11.83 21.85
CA LEU A 34 -4.72 -11.77 20.61
C LEU A 34 -3.44 -12.61 20.71
N VAL A 35 -3.28 -13.60 19.82
CA VAL A 35 -2.08 -14.45 19.80
C VAL A 35 -1.03 -13.80 18.91
N ILE A 36 0.12 -13.48 19.49
CA ILE A 36 1.24 -12.86 18.80
C ILE A 36 2.40 -13.83 18.73
N THR A 37 3.00 -13.99 17.55
CA THR A 37 4.22 -14.77 17.32
C THR A 37 5.26 -13.92 16.60
N THR A 38 6.53 -14.32 16.67
CA THR A 38 7.63 -13.62 15.99
C THR A 38 8.05 -14.43 14.78
N LYS A 39 8.17 -13.78 13.63
CA LYS A 39 8.69 -14.37 12.39
C LYS A 39 10.23 -14.53 12.47
N PRO A 40 10.86 -15.34 11.59
CA PRO A 40 12.32 -15.52 11.58
C PRO A 40 13.12 -14.23 11.37
N ASP A 41 12.53 -13.22 10.74
CA ASP A 41 13.10 -11.88 10.53
C ASP A 41 12.90 -10.91 11.72
N ASN A 42 12.38 -11.42 12.85
CA ASN A 42 12.04 -10.69 14.06
C ASN A 42 10.84 -9.72 13.92
N THR A 43 10.07 -9.77 12.84
CA THR A 43 8.81 -9.03 12.76
C THR A 43 7.68 -9.79 13.48
N PRO A 44 6.70 -9.09 14.06
CA PRO A 44 5.55 -9.73 14.69
C PRO A 44 4.54 -10.17 13.64
N VAL A 45 3.81 -11.23 13.96
CA VAL A 45 2.60 -11.68 13.25
C VAL A 45 1.56 -12.10 14.26
N THR A 46 0.29 -11.80 13.99
CA THR A 46 -0.82 -12.20 14.85
C THR A 46 -1.66 -13.32 14.23
N ASP A 47 -2.54 -13.91 15.02
CA ASP A 47 -3.54 -14.84 14.51
C ASP A 47 -4.54 -14.15 13.57
N ALA A 48 -4.72 -12.83 13.70
CA ALA A 48 -5.54 -12.04 12.78
C ALA A 48 -4.93 -11.96 11.38
N ASP A 49 -3.61 -11.72 11.26
CA ASP A 49 -2.89 -11.70 9.96
C ASP A 49 -3.13 -13.03 9.22
N LYS A 50 -2.85 -14.14 9.89
CA LYS A 50 -3.00 -15.48 9.31
C LYS A 50 -4.44 -15.83 8.95
N ALA A 51 -5.40 -15.50 9.82
CA ALA A 51 -6.82 -15.76 9.55
C ALA A 51 -7.32 -14.92 8.37
N THR A 52 -6.91 -13.67 8.29
CA THR A 52 -7.27 -12.76 7.20
C THR A 52 -6.69 -13.25 5.88
N GLU A 53 -5.38 -13.50 5.79
CA GLU A 53 -4.78 -13.99 4.54
C GLU A 53 -5.41 -15.33 4.09
N LYS A 54 -5.63 -16.25 5.04
CA LYS A 54 -6.28 -17.52 4.70
C LYS A 54 -7.65 -17.31 4.07
N ALA A 55 -8.48 -16.44 4.61
CA ALA A 55 -9.82 -16.16 4.06
C ALA A 55 -9.74 -15.55 2.66
N LEU A 56 -8.79 -14.64 2.41
CA LEU A 56 -8.58 -14.04 1.09
C LEU A 56 -8.12 -15.10 0.07
N ARG A 57 -7.23 -16.02 0.48
CA ARG A 57 -6.81 -17.17 -0.34
C ARG A 57 -7.97 -18.10 -0.68
N ASP A 58 -8.85 -18.39 0.28
CA ASP A 58 -10.02 -19.26 0.07
C ASP A 58 -11.00 -18.60 -0.93
N ILE A 59 -11.20 -17.28 -0.87
CA ILE A 59 -12.02 -16.54 -1.84
C ILE A 59 -11.39 -16.61 -3.24
N LEU A 60 -10.09 -16.33 -3.37
CA LEU A 60 -9.39 -16.37 -4.65
C LEU A 60 -9.37 -17.76 -5.27
N ALA A 61 -9.16 -18.82 -4.48
CA ALA A 61 -9.19 -20.20 -4.97
C ALA A 61 -10.56 -20.56 -5.59
N LYS A 62 -11.64 -19.95 -5.12
CA LYS A 62 -12.99 -20.16 -5.64
C LYS A 62 -13.30 -19.27 -6.85
N GLU A 63 -13.00 -17.97 -6.76
CA GLU A 63 -13.45 -16.98 -7.73
C GLU A 63 -12.43 -16.77 -8.89
N ARG A 64 -11.15 -17.09 -8.66
CA ARG A 64 -10.02 -16.90 -9.59
C ARG A 64 -9.01 -18.05 -9.51
N PRO A 65 -9.41 -19.30 -9.72
CA PRO A 65 -8.53 -20.48 -9.52
C PRO A 65 -7.30 -20.51 -10.42
N GLU A 66 -7.30 -19.74 -11.53
CA GLU A 66 -6.18 -19.66 -12.48
C GLU A 66 -5.19 -18.52 -12.14
N ASP A 67 -5.56 -17.61 -11.23
CA ASP A 67 -4.68 -16.51 -10.84
C ASP A 67 -3.66 -17.00 -9.79
N GLY A 68 -2.45 -16.42 -9.86
CA GLY A 68 -1.43 -16.63 -8.83
C GLY A 68 -1.70 -15.76 -7.60
N LEU A 69 -0.89 -15.98 -6.56
CA LEU A 69 -0.99 -15.22 -5.31
C LEU A 69 0.37 -15.09 -4.64
N VAL A 70 0.69 -13.88 -4.22
CA VAL A 70 1.80 -13.52 -3.34
C VAL A 70 1.21 -12.94 -2.05
N GLY A 71 1.42 -13.60 -0.93
CA GLY A 71 0.95 -13.14 0.37
C GLY A 71 2.10 -13.06 1.37
N GLU A 72 1.99 -12.15 2.31
CA GLU A 72 3.00 -11.92 3.33
C GLU A 72 3.18 -13.14 4.26
N GLU A 73 2.07 -13.81 4.67
CA GLU A 73 2.10 -14.81 5.73
C GLU A 73 2.28 -16.25 5.23
N PHE A 74 1.68 -16.59 4.09
CA PHE A 74 1.73 -17.94 3.53
C PHE A 74 2.53 -18.04 2.23
N GLY A 75 3.23 -16.95 1.85
CA GLY A 75 4.11 -16.94 0.69
C GLY A 75 3.35 -17.02 -0.63
N THR A 76 3.98 -17.63 -1.63
CA THR A 76 3.59 -17.53 -3.03
C THR A 76 3.02 -18.83 -3.55
N SER A 77 1.99 -18.74 -4.41
CA SER A 77 1.42 -19.85 -5.18
C SER A 77 1.07 -19.39 -6.59
N GLY A 78 1.17 -20.29 -7.60
CA GLY A 78 0.80 -19.98 -8.98
C GLY A 78 1.66 -18.90 -9.64
N THR A 79 2.98 -18.89 -9.40
CA THR A 79 3.91 -17.84 -9.86
C THR A 79 4.02 -17.68 -11.37
N ASP A 80 3.65 -18.73 -12.14
CA ASP A 80 3.72 -18.71 -13.61
C ASP A 80 2.44 -18.14 -14.25
N SER A 81 1.44 -17.78 -13.44
CA SER A 81 0.20 -17.20 -13.92
C SER A 81 0.43 -15.83 -14.56
N LYS A 82 -0.34 -15.52 -15.61
CA LYS A 82 -0.34 -14.20 -16.25
C LYS A 82 -0.93 -13.11 -15.36
N ARG A 83 -1.67 -13.51 -14.34
CA ARG A 83 -2.31 -12.63 -13.36
C ARG A 83 -2.04 -13.19 -11.98
N TYR A 84 -1.72 -12.32 -11.05
CA TYR A 84 -1.55 -12.72 -9.66
C TYR A 84 -1.95 -11.59 -8.70
N TRP A 85 -2.49 -12.00 -7.57
CA TRP A 85 -2.85 -11.11 -6.49
C TRP A 85 -1.67 -10.94 -5.54
N VAL A 86 -1.56 -9.76 -4.96
CA VAL A 86 -0.56 -9.44 -3.92
C VAL A 86 -1.32 -8.95 -2.71
N ILE A 87 -1.07 -9.57 -1.56
CA ILE A 87 -1.86 -9.35 -0.35
C ILE A 87 -0.93 -9.12 0.84
N ASP A 88 -1.21 -8.03 1.57
CA ASP A 88 -0.81 -7.86 2.97
C ASP A 88 -2.09 -7.90 3.81
N PRO A 89 -2.27 -8.89 4.69
CA PRO A 89 -3.48 -9.01 5.50
C PRO A 89 -3.64 -7.89 6.53
N ILE A 90 -2.54 -7.43 7.14
CA ILE A 90 -2.53 -6.35 8.13
C ILE A 90 -1.23 -5.55 8.03
N ASP A 91 -1.17 -4.62 7.08
CA ASP A 91 -0.13 -3.59 7.05
C ASP A 91 -0.20 -2.75 8.33
N GLY A 92 0.94 -2.54 8.97
CA GLY A 92 0.99 -1.89 10.28
C GLY A 92 0.68 -2.84 11.44
N THR A 93 1.11 -4.12 11.41
CA THR A 93 0.91 -5.12 12.47
C THR A 93 1.30 -4.60 13.87
N LYS A 94 2.38 -3.81 13.98
CA LYS A 94 2.79 -3.20 15.26
C LYS A 94 1.73 -2.24 15.81
N ASN A 95 1.08 -1.47 14.96
CA ASN A 95 -0.02 -0.59 15.32
C ASN A 95 -1.25 -1.39 15.73
N PHE A 96 -1.60 -2.41 14.95
CA PHE A 96 -2.70 -3.33 15.25
C PHE A 96 -2.58 -3.93 16.66
N MET A 97 -1.42 -4.50 16.98
CA MET A 97 -1.13 -5.11 18.28
C MET A 97 -1.23 -4.12 19.47
N ARG A 98 -0.96 -2.86 19.22
CA ARG A 98 -0.99 -1.79 20.25
C ARG A 98 -2.32 -1.06 20.34
N GLY A 99 -3.31 -1.46 19.52
CA GLY A 99 -4.61 -0.79 19.47
C GLY A 99 -4.58 0.59 18.80
N VAL A 100 -3.52 0.91 18.06
CA VAL A 100 -3.45 2.13 17.23
C VAL A 100 -4.24 1.90 15.95
N PRO A 101 -5.16 2.80 15.55
CA PRO A 101 -6.07 2.52 14.42
C PRO A 101 -5.43 2.63 13.02
N SER A 102 -4.16 3.02 12.93
CA SER A 102 -3.42 3.13 11.68
C SER A 102 -2.86 1.76 11.25
N TRP A 103 -3.72 0.95 10.66
CA TRP A 103 -3.42 -0.34 10.04
C TRP A 103 -4.44 -0.62 8.93
N SER A 104 -4.09 -1.47 7.96
CA SER A 104 -4.97 -1.76 6.83
C SER A 104 -4.74 -3.15 6.24
N THR A 105 -5.70 -3.64 5.46
CA THR A 105 -5.49 -4.74 4.52
C THR A 105 -5.18 -4.16 3.15
N LEU A 106 -4.10 -4.64 2.52
CA LEU A 106 -3.67 -4.24 1.19
C LEU A 106 -3.93 -5.38 0.20
N ILE A 107 -4.59 -5.07 -0.91
CA ILE A 107 -4.92 -6.04 -1.96
C ILE A 107 -4.58 -5.41 -3.31
N ALA A 108 -3.72 -6.05 -4.09
CA ALA A 108 -3.42 -5.64 -5.45
C ALA A 108 -3.58 -6.77 -6.43
N LEU A 109 -3.91 -6.46 -7.69
CA LEU A 109 -3.85 -7.38 -8.81
C LEU A 109 -2.81 -6.90 -9.80
N ILE A 110 -1.91 -7.79 -10.17
CA ILE A 110 -0.85 -7.55 -11.16
C ILE A 110 -1.11 -8.41 -12.39
N GLU A 111 -0.95 -7.83 -13.56
CA GLU A 111 -0.95 -8.52 -14.84
C GLU A 111 0.46 -8.54 -15.42
N ARG A 112 0.84 -9.70 -15.94
CA ARG A 112 2.10 -9.92 -16.64
C ARG A 112 1.85 -9.88 -18.14
N ASN A 113 2.49 -8.94 -18.82
CA ASN A 113 2.45 -8.80 -20.27
C ASN A 113 3.24 -9.93 -20.96
N ASN A 114 3.04 -10.09 -22.28
CA ASN A 114 3.74 -11.12 -23.06
C ASN A 114 5.26 -10.86 -23.19
N ASP A 115 5.71 -9.63 -22.98
CA ASP A 115 7.12 -9.24 -22.98
C ASP A 115 7.78 -9.41 -21.60
N GLY A 116 7.04 -9.90 -20.61
CA GLY A 116 7.49 -10.12 -19.24
C GLY A 116 7.38 -8.89 -18.33
N THR A 117 6.93 -7.74 -18.86
CA THR A 117 6.66 -6.57 -17.99
C THR A 117 5.43 -6.79 -17.14
N GLU A 118 5.42 -6.25 -15.93
CA GLU A 118 4.32 -6.36 -14.99
C GLU A 118 3.64 -5.02 -14.81
N GLN A 119 2.32 -5.06 -14.67
CA GLN A 119 1.50 -3.87 -14.48
C GLN A 119 0.48 -4.11 -13.37
N ILE A 120 0.47 -3.24 -12.38
CA ILE A 120 -0.57 -3.27 -11.34
C ILE A 120 -1.84 -2.69 -11.95
N VAL A 121 -2.92 -3.43 -11.84
CA VAL A 121 -4.17 -3.11 -12.54
C VAL A 121 -5.33 -2.83 -11.59
N VAL A 122 -5.26 -3.29 -10.35
CA VAL A 122 -6.22 -2.98 -9.28
C VAL A 122 -5.45 -2.83 -7.96
N GLY A 123 -5.90 -1.90 -7.13
CA GLY A 123 -5.44 -1.74 -5.76
C GLY A 123 -6.60 -1.39 -4.82
N VAL A 124 -6.62 -2.02 -3.65
CA VAL A 124 -7.51 -1.70 -2.54
C VAL A 124 -6.69 -1.59 -1.26
N VAL A 125 -6.94 -0.54 -0.50
CA VAL A 125 -6.43 -0.31 0.86
C VAL A 125 -7.64 -0.17 1.76
N SER A 126 -7.87 -1.10 2.69
CA SER A 126 -9.01 -1.06 3.62
C SER A 126 -8.52 -0.88 5.05
N SER A 127 -8.86 0.25 5.66
CA SER A 127 -8.54 0.58 7.06
C SER A 127 -9.84 0.75 7.85
N PRO A 128 -10.44 -0.34 8.32
CA PRO A 128 -11.74 -0.31 8.98
C PRO A 128 -11.73 0.44 10.31
N ALA A 129 -10.60 0.43 11.04
CA ALA A 129 -10.44 1.16 12.29
C ALA A 129 -10.39 2.69 12.08
N LEU A 130 -10.04 3.16 10.87
CA LEU A 130 -10.12 4.56 10.46
C LEU A 130 -11.42 4.88 9.69
N PHE A 131 -12.30 3.89 9.49
CA PHE A 131 -13.52 4.02 8.70
C PHE A 131 -13.26 4.49 7.27
N ARG A 132 -12.13 4.05 6.66
CA ARG A 132 -11.70 4.47 5.32
C ARG A 132 -11.35 3.26 4.46
N ARG A 133 -11.70 3.36 3.19
CA ARG A 133 -11.26 2.40 2.18
C ARG A 133 -10.96 3.15 0.89
N TRP A 134 -9.78 2.93 0.36
CA TRP A 134 -9.34 3.46 -0.94
C TRP A 134 -9.31 2.33 -1.96
N HIS A 135 -9.60 2.67 -3.19
CA HIS A 135 -9.42 1.74 -4.31
C HIS A 135 -9.11 2.50 -5.60
N ALA A 136 -8.43 1.81 -6.48
CA ALA A 136 -8.15 2.27 -7.83
C ALA A 136 -8.10 1.10 -8.81
N ALA A 137 -8.34 1.38 -10.08
CA ALA A 137 -8.01 0.49 -11.16
C ALA A 137 -7.42 1.27 -12.33
N LEU A 138 -6.53 0.63 -13.06
CA LEU A 138 -5.78 1.22 -14.16
C LEU A 138 -6.71 1.89 -15.17
N GLY A 139 -6.55 3.22 -15.33
CA GLY A 139 -7.34 4.06 -16.21
C GLY A 139 -8.73 4.45 -15.70
N LEU A 140 -9.13 4.00 -14.48
CA LEU A 140 -10.44 4.33 -13.91
C LEU A 140 -10.38 5.40 -12.82
N GLY A 141 -9.17 5.78 -12.39
CA GLY A 141 -8.93 6.74 -11.33
C GLY A 141 -8.95 6.12 -9.93
N ALA A 142 -8.66 6.94 -8.92
CA ALA A 142 -8.63 6.55 -7.52
C ALA A 142 -9.81 7.15 -6.74
N TYR A 143 -10.29 6.40 -5.75
CA TYR A 143 -11.48 6.74 -4.97
C TYR A 143 -11.26 6.42 -3.48
N VAL A 144 -11.94 7.17 -2.61
CA VAL A 144 -12.03 6.90 -1.16
C VAL A 144 -13.49 6.79 -0.73
N SER A 145 -13.80 5.77 0.06
CA SER A 145 -15.07 5.65 0.79
C SER A 145 -14.84 5.94 2.27
N LEU A 146 -15.70 6.75 2.86
CA LEU A 146 -15.69 7.08 4.28
C LEU A 146 -16.92 6.50 4.95
N ASN A 147 -16.76 5.79 6.06
CA ASN A 147 -17.87 5.16 6.82
C ASN A 147 -18.78 4.27 5.94
N GLY A 148 -18.21 3.55 4.98
CA GLY A 148 -19.01 2.72 4.05
C GLY A 148 -19.89 3.52 3.07
N GLY A 149 -19.69 4.83 2.98
CA GLY A 149 -20.45 5.70 2.07
C GLY A 149 -20.02 5.58 0.61
N THR A 150 -20.69 6.32 -0.26
CA THR A 150 -20.39 6.35 -1.70
C THR A 150 -18.95 6.77 -1.96
N PRO A 151 -18.21 6.03 -2.80
CA PRO A 151 -16.85 6.38 -3.17
C PRO A 151 -16.76 7.77 -3.81
N LYS A 152 -15.79 8.57 -3.36
CA LYS A 152 -15.49 9.89 -3.92
C LYS A 152 -14.14 9.82 -4.63
N LYS A 153 -14.06 10.38 -5.84
CA LYS A 153 -12.82 10.49 -6.58
C LYS A 153 -11.82 11.38 -5.84
N ILE A 154 -10.58 10.95 -5.77
CA ILE A 154 -9.49 11.66 -5.10
C ILE A 154 -8.43 12.10 -6.10
N HIS A 155 -7.68 13.13 -5.73
CA HIS A 155 -6.57 13.68 -6.52
C HIS A 155 -5.48 14.18 -5.58
N VAL A 156 -4.24 14.06 -6.02
CA VAL A 156 -3.08 14.67 -5.35
C VAL A 156 -3.17 16.20 -5.34
N SER A 157 -2.39 16.84 -4.48
CA SER A 157 -2.35 18.30 -4.36
C SER A 157 -1.63 18.99 -5.53
N GLY A 158 -1.83 20.31 -5.65
CA GLY A 158 -1.13 21.16 -6.62
C GLY A 158 0.06 21.95 -6.05
N ILE A 159 0.54 21.63 -4.84
CA ILE A 159 1.69 22.29 -4.22
C ILE A 159 2.95 22.03 -5.06
N SER A 160 3.73 23.09 -5.33
CA SER A 160 4.87 23.02 -6.24
C SER A 160 6.22 23.36 -5.61
N SER A 161 6.25 23.63 -4.31
CA SER A 161 7.48 23.92 -3.56
C SER A 161 7.62 22.99 -2.35
N ILE A 162 8.82 22.47 -2.10
CA ILE A 162 9.11 21.68 -0.90
C ILE A 162 8.87 22.51 0.37
N SER A 163 9.14 23.81 0.36
CA SER A 163 8.92 24.69 1.51
C SER A 163 7.44 24.83 1.89
N ASP A 164 6.52 24.51 1.00
CA ASP A 164 5.07 24.54 1.26
C ASP A 164 4.50 23.13 1.47
N ALA A 165 5.30 22.08 1.25
CA ALA A 165 4.87 20.71 1.29
C ALA A 165 4.74 20.16 2.71
N SER A 166 3.77 19.26 2.88
CA SER A 166 3.69 18.35 4.02
C SER A 166 4.35 17.02 3.66
N VAL A 167 5.27 16.56 4.52
CA VAL A 167 6.00 15.30 4.37
C VAL A 167 5.56 14.33 5.45
N THR A 168 5.24 13.10 5.04
CA THR A 168 4.90 11.99 5.92
C THR A 168 5.93 10.85 5.80
N TYR A 169 6.19 10.15 6.89
CA TYR A 169 7.18 9.07 6.96
C TYR A 169 6.83 8.12 8.12
N SER A 170 7.41 6.92 8.15
CA SER A 170 7.16 5.93 9.22
C SER A 170 8.00 6.22 10.46
N ASP A 171 9.31 6.03 10.39
CA ASP A 171 10.26 6.27 11.47
C ASP A 171 11.65 6.64 10.92
N PHE A 172 12.66 6.70 11.80
CA PHE A 172 14.04 6.99 11.41
C PHE A 172 14.95 5.76 11.44
N ASN A 173 14.39 4.56 11.56
CA ASN A 173 15.17 3.34 11.55
C ASN A 173 15.54 2.93 10.11
N ASN A 174 16.67 2.28 9.97
CA ASN A 174 17.13 1.64 8.73
C ASN A 174 17.39 2.55 7.52
N TRP A 175 17.35 3.88 7.65
CA TRP A 175 17.62 4.81 6.55
C TRP A 175 19.08 4.82 6.09
N GLY A 176 20.02 4.29 6.88
CA GLY A 176 21.44 4.22 6.49
C GLY A 176 21.98 5.58 6.03
N GLU A 177 22.58 5.61 4.85
CA GLU A 177 23.16 6.81 4.24
C GLU A 177 22.13 7.87 3.78
N TYR A 178 20.86 7.48 3.64
CA TYR A 178 19.78 8.41 3.30
C TYR A 178 19.34 9.28 4.50
N LEU A 179 19.61 8.86 5.74
CA LEU A 179 19.09 9.55 6.93
C LEU A 179 19.40 11.04 6.95
N PRO A 180 20.62 11.52 6.67
CA PRO A 180 20.91 12.97 6.65
C PRO A 180 20.14 13.70 5.55
N LYS A 181 19.86 13.04 4.40
CA LYS A 181 19.11 13.60 3.28
C LYS A 181 17.64 13.74 3.62
N VAL A 182 17.07 12.70 4.22
CA VAL A 182 15.68 12.71 4.72
C VAL A 182 15.51 13.80 5.76
N GLN A 183 16.40 13.92 6.75
CA GLN A 183 16.35 14.98 7.76
C GLN A 183 16.43 16.37 7.13
N SER A 184 17.26 16.56 6.11
CA SER A 184 17.36 17.83 5.38
C SER A 184 16.07 18.15 4.61
N LEU A 185 15.46 17.15 3.96
CA LEU A 185 14.16 17.30 3.27
C LEU A 185 13.06 17.69 4.27
N LEU A 186 12.99 17.01 5.41
CA LEU A 186 12.02 17.31 6.46
C LEU A 186 12.21 18.72 7.02
N ALA A 187 13.45 19.15 7.24
CA ALA A 187 13.76 20.50 7.72
C ALA A 187 13.42 21.60 6.71
N ALA A 188 13.47 21.29 5.40
CA ALA A 188 13.12 22.20 4.32
C ALA A 188 11.62 22.30 4.03
N SER A 189 10.81 21.36 4.55
CA SER A 189 9.37 21.30 4.30
C SER A 189 8.57 22.13 5.29
N ASN A 190 7.33 22.48 4.92
CA ASN A 190 6.42 23.24 5.78
C ASN A 190 5.95 22.45 7.01
N ARG A 191 5.69 21.16 6.84
CA ARG A 191 5.13 20.30 7.89
C ARG A 191 5.61 18.88 7.75
N THR A 192 5.87 18.22 8.89
CA THR A 192 6.25 16.79 8.94
C THR A 192 5.39 16.01 9.92
N ARG A 193 5.06 14.76 9.58
CA ARG A 193 4.32 13.84 10.44
C ARG A 193 4.80 12.41 10.24
N GLY A 194 5.02 11.70 11.35
CA GLY A 194 5.32 10.28 11.37
C GLY A 194 4.06 9.42 11.37
N PHE A 195 3.27 9.50 10.31
CA PHE A 195 2.15 8.59 10.04
C PHE A 195 2.59 7.62 8.97
N GLY A 196 3.31 6.58 9.34
CA GLY A 196 3.86 5.62 8.41
C GLY A 196 2.86 4.64 7.83
N ASP A 197 3.42 3.60 7.27
CA ASP A 197 2.71 2.51 6.64
C ASP A 197 1.79 3.07 5.51
N PHE A 198 0.75 2.36 5.15
CA PHE A 198 -0.19 2.75 4.09
C PHE A 198 -0.70 4.21 4.20
N TRP A 199 -0.93 4.69 5.43
CA TRP A 199 -1.65 5.96 5.62
C TRP A 199 -0.85 7.17 5.15
N ALA A 200 0.48 7.14 5.30
CA ALA A 200 1.36 8.17 4.75
C ALA A 200 1.10 8.40 3.26
N HIS A 201 1.06 7.33 2.50
CA HIS A 201 0.86 7.34 1.05
C HIS A 201 -0.57 7.68 0.64
N MET A 202 -1.56 7.20 1.39
CA MET A 202 -2.97 7.52 1.13
C MET A 202 -3.27 9.01 1.36
N LEU A 203 -2.59 9.67 2.30
CA LEU A 203 -2.68 11.13 2.46
C LEU A 203 -2.15 11.88 1.23
N VAL A 204 -1.14 11.35 0.55
CA VAL A 204 -0.66 11.91 -0.72
C VAL A 204 -1.71 11.73 -1.82
N ALA A 205 -2.28 10.54 -1.94
CA ALA A 205 -3.33 10.26 -2.92
C ALA A 205 -4.59 11.14 -2.74
N GLU A 206 -4.92 11.51 -1.48
CA GLU A 206 -6.02 12.43 -1.16
C GLU A 206 -5.66 13.91 -1.33
N GLY A 207 -4.40 14.25 -1.62
CA GLY A 207 -3.92 15.64 -1.67
C GLY A 207 -3.80 16.34 -0.32
N ALA A 208 -3.78 15.55 0.78
CA ALA A 208 -3.65 16.05 2.16
C ALA A 208 -2.18 16.14 2.62
N ALA A 209 -1.27 15.49 1.89
CA ALA A 209 0.18 15.61 1.98
C ALA A 209 0.77 15.58 0.57
N GLU A 210 2.02 16.01 0.42
CA GLU A 210 2.69 16.09 -0.88
C GLU A 210 3.72 14.99 -1.08
N ILE A 211 4.31 14.51 0.00
CA ILE A 211 5.44 13.57 -0.03
C ILE A 211 5.21 12.53 1.08
N ALA A 212 5.31 11.25 0.70
CA ALA A 212 5.41 10.14 1.64
C ALA A 212 6.61 9.28 1.26
N LEU A 213 7.44 8.94 2.26
CA LEU A 213 8.63 8.11 2.05
C LEU A 213 8.75 7.03 3.12
N GLU A 214 9.19 5.86 2.64
CA GLU A 214 9.36 4.68 3.47
C GLU A 214 10.50 3.81 2.95
N ILE A 215 11.16 3.07 3.86
CA ILE A 215 12.26 2.17 3.55
C ILE A 215 12.06 0.85 4.29
N GLY A 216 12.62 -0.23 3.74
CA GLY A 216 12.51 -1.57 4.32
C GLY A 216 11.15 -2.21 4.06
N VAL A 217 10.51 -1.87 2.95
CA VAL A 217 9.18 -2.35 2.52
C VAL A 217 9.29 -3.43 1.45
N ALA A 218 8.32 -4.33 1.43
CA ALA A 218 8.18 -5.40 0.45
C ALA A 218 7.16 -5.05 -0.65
N LEU A 219 6.98 -5.96 -1.60
CA LEU A 219 6.01 -5.79 -2.68
C LEU A 219 4.57 -5.67 -2.16
N TRP A 220 4.20 -6.48 -1.16
CA TRP A 220 2.84 -6.49 -0.60
C TRP A 220 2.49 -5.21 0.15
N ASP A 221 3.48 -4.50 0.74
CA ASP A 221 3.28 -3.21 1.40
C ASP A 221 2.95 -2.10 0.38
N MET A 222 3.50 -2.18 -0.86
CA MET A 222 3.49 -1.05 -1.78
C MET A 222 2.67 -1.26 -3.06
N ALA A 223 2.30 -2.49 -3.43
CA ALA A 223 1.62 -2.74 -4.69
C ALA A 223 0.25 -2.04 -4.79
N ALA A 224 -0.62 -2.19 -3.79
CA ALA A 224 -1.92 -1.52 -3.76
C ALA A 224 -1.79 0.00 -3.67
N ILE A 225 -0.84 0.46 -2.87
CA ILE A 225 -0.54 1.87 -2.66
C ILE A 225 -0.12 2.56 -3.97
N SER A 226 0.79 1.94 -4.71
CA SER A 226 1.39 2.55 -5.90
C SER A 226 0.36 2.87 -6.98
N ILE A 227 -0.60 1.96 -7.24
CA ILE A 227 -1.65 2.23 -8.23
C ILE A 227 -2.66 3.27 -7.73
N ILE A 228 -2.99 3.29 -6.43
CA ILE A 228 -3.90 4.30 -5.90
C ILE A 228 -3.28 5.70 -6.02
N VAL A 229 -2.00 5.85 -5.69
CA VAL A 229 -1.28 7.11 -5.84
C VAL A 229 -1.20 7.54 -7.31
N THR A 230 -0.86 6.64 -8.23
CA THR A 230 -0.73 6.98 -9.65
C THR A 230 -2.06 7.30 -10.29
N GLU A 231 -3.12 6.57 -9.98
CA GLU A 231 -4.48 6.84 -10.47
C GLU A 231 -5.12 8.10 -9.85
N ALA A 232 -4.59 8.57 -8.71
CA ALA A 232 -4.90 9.89 -8.15
C ALA A 232 -4.13 11.04 -8.83
N GLY A 233 -3.28 10.76 -9.83
CA GLY A 233 -2.45 11.74 -10.53
C GLY A 233 -1.11 12.00 -9.85
N GLY A 234 -0.73 11.21 -8.85
CA GLY A 234 0.57 11.24 -8.19
C GLY A 234 1.63 10.43 -8.95
N ARG A 235 2.83 10.38 -8.39
CA ARG A 235 3.90 9.52 -8.85
C ARG A 235 4.41 8.64 -7.71
N PHE A 236 4.70 7.38 -8.05
CA PHE A 236 5.27 6.39 -7.14
C PHE A 236 6.57 5.81 -7.72
N SER A 237 7.63 5.77 -6.92
CA SER A 237 8.90 5.10 -7.23
C SER A 237 9.57 4.59 -5.95
N SER A 238 10.73 3.94 -6.09
CA SER A 238 11.66 3.83 -4.97
C SER A 238 12.28 5.20 -4.64
N ILE A 239 12.97 5.31 -3.51
CA ILE A 239 13.74 6.53 -3.14
C ILE A 239 14.93 6.79 -4.10
N ASP A 240 15.34 5.79 -4.88
CA ASP A 240 16.35 5.90 -5.94
C ASP A 240 15.76 6.28 -7.30
N GLY A 241 14.44 6.41 -7.39
CA GLY A 241 13.74 6.81 -8.60
C GLY A 241 13.42 5.66 -9.57
N VAL A 242 13.51 4.40 -9.12
CA VAL A 242 13.04 3.25 -9.92
C VAL A 242 11.52 3.18 -9.83
N ASP A 243 10.84 3.25 -10.96
CA ASP A 243 9.38 3.23 -11.01
C ASP A 243 8.81 1.88 -10.53
N GLY A 244 7.68 1.93 -9.84
CA GLY A 244 6.95 0.77 -9.33
C GLY A 244 7.39 0.29 -7.94
N PRO A 245 6.62 -0.64 -7.34
CA PRO A 245 6.90 -1.25 -6.03
C PRO A 245 7.93 -2.40 -6.13
N GLY A 246 8.34 -2.94 -4.96
CA GLY A 246 9.23 -4.12 -4.91
C GLY A 246 10.71 -3.79 -4.92
N HIS A 247 11.09 -2.52 -4.74
CA HIS A 247 12.48 -2.05 -4.72
C HIS A 247 12.99 -1.73 -3.30
N GLY A 248 12.34 -2.26 -2.25
CA GLY A 248 12.77 -2.10 -0.85
C GLY A 248 12.49 -0.72 -0.24
N SER A 249 11.89 0.18 -1.00
CA SER A 249 11.52 1.53 -0.54
C SER A 249 10.33 2.07 -1.35
N GLY A 250 9.61 3.04 -0.79
CA GLY A 250 8.50 3.73 -1.44
C GLY A 250 8.58 5.24 -1.30
N LEU A 251 8.43 5.94 -2.41
CA LEU A 251 8.28 7.38 -2.49
C LEU A 251 7.02 7.72 -3.27
N SER A 252 6.00 8.23 -2.58
CA SER A 252 4.81 8.81 -3.19
C SER A 252 4.90 10.32 -3.19
N THR A 253 4.53 10.95 -4.30
CA THR A 253 4.48 12.41 -4.40
C THR A 253 3.29 12.86 -5.23
N ASN A 254 3.00 14.16 -5.19
CA ASN A 254 2.00 14.80 -6.04
C ASN A 254 2.46 15.02 -7.50
N THR A 255 3.44 14.27 -7.99
CA THR A 255 4.07 14.37 -9.31
C THR A 255 4.91 15.62 -9.50
N ILE A 256 4.41 16.82 -9.18
CA ILE A 256 5.11 18.10 -9.37
C ILE A 256 6.45 18.13 -8.61
N LEU A 257 6.44 17.58 -7.39
CA LEU A 257 7.61 17.58 -6.51
C LEU A 257 8.54 16.38 -6.70
N HIS A 258 8.13 15.36 -7.48
CA HIS A 258 8.84 14.07 -7.51
C HIS A 258 10.33 14.20 -7.84
N SER A 259 10.66 14.89 -8.93
CA SER A 259 12.06 15.07 -9.35
C SER A 259 12.87 15.91 -8.36
N GLN A 260 12.25 16.90 -7.72
CA GLN A 260 12.90 17.73 -6.69
C GLN A 260 13.22 16.90 -5.44
N VAL A 261 12.30 16.00 -5.05
CA VAL A 261 12.48 15.10 -3.90
C VAL A 261 13.59 14.10 -4.18
N LEU A 262 13.60 13.46 -5.36
CA LEU A 262 14.67 12.53 -5.74
C LEU A 262 16.05 13.22 -5.74
N GLU A 263 16.15 14.45 -6.22
CA GLU A 263 17.41 15.21 -6.16
C GLU A 263 17.81 15.52 -4.71
N ALA A 264 16.86 15.89 -3.84
CA ALA A 264 17.12 16.15 -2.42
C ALA A 264 17.59 14.88 -1.66
N LEU A 265 17.10 13.69 -2.05
CA LEU A 265 17.47 12.41 -1.47
C LEU A 265 18.77 11.82 -2.03
N ARG A 266 19.28 12.36 -3.15
CA ARG A 266 20.45 11.79 -3.83
C ARG A 266 21.66 11.68 -2.92
N VAL A 267 22.14 10.47 -2.76
CA VAL A 267 23.42 10.18 -2.11
C VAL A 267 24.51 10.24 -3.19
N LYS A 268 25.59 11.01 -2.94
CA LYS A 268 26.73 11.03 -3.85
C LYS A 268 27.50 9.73 -3.66
N GLN A 269 27.60 8.97 -4.74
CA GLN A 269 28.51 7.82 -4.83
C GLN A 269 29.95 8.25 -4.71
#